data_ee8a95d61fb30a23cf3af4a5af2bc04a
#
_entry.id   ee8a95d61fb30a23cf3af4a5af2bc04a
#
_cell.length_a   1.000
_cell.length_b   1.000
_cell.length_c   1.000
_cell.angle_alpha   90.00
_cell.angle_beta   90.00
_cell.angle_gamma   90.00
#
_symmetry.space_group_name_H-M   'P 1'
#
loop_
_entity.id
_entity.type
_entity.pdbx_description
1 polymer ?
#
loop_
_entity_poly.entity_id
_entity_poly.type
_entity_poly.pdbx_seq_one_letter_code
_entity_poly.pdbx_strand_id
1 'polypeptide(L)'
;KISPKVLATMAAPNTADAHSVQTSVVSVTQTTETGSIYSLNELSDIGRICKENGLKFHMDGARFANALVALDCSPAAMTWQAGVDVLSFGTTKNGTLAAEAIVLFDQTSAQEMIWRRKRSGHLVSKMRLISAQIGAYLKQDLWLDNARHANAMALRLDQGLRAIDGIDIQGDTRSNMFFCHMPSAMIKDLLAQGFYFYSDRWGKNIVRLVTNFSTREIDVDH
;
A
#
# COMPACT_ATOMS: atom_id res chain seq x y z
N LYS A 1 10.49 4.81 1.74
CA LYS A 1 10.96 3.48 1.27
C LYS A 1 12.18 3.03 2.05
N ILE A 2 12.30 1.71 2.26
CA ILE A 2 13.56 1.10 2.69
C ILE A 2 14.51 1.10 1.49
N SER A 3 15.71 1.64 1.66
CA SER A 3 16.75 1.54 0.62
C SER A 3 17.42 0.15 0.69
N PRO A 4 17.55 -0.59 -0.42
CA PRO A 4 18.29 -1.87 -0.43
C PRO A 4 19.71 -1.75 0.12
N LYS A 5 20.40 -0.63 -0.17
CA LYS A 5 21.75 -0.35 0.36
C LYS A 5 21.78 -0.25 1.88
N VAL A 6 20.82 0.45 2.48
CA VAL A 6 20.69 0.58 3.95
C VAL A 6 20.26 -0.76 4.54
N LEU A 7 19.33 -1.46 3.91
CA LEU A 7 18.89 -2.77 4.35
C LEU A 7 20.06 -3.76 4.43
N ALA A 8 20.92 -3.79 3.42
CA ALA A 8 22.08 -4.69 3.40
C ALA A 8 23.02 -4.50 4.62
N THR A 9 23.15 -3.28 5.12
CA THR A 9 23.95 -3.01 6.33
C THR A 9 23.23 -3.41 7.63
N MET A 10 21.89 -3.34 7.65
CA MET A 10 21.09 -3.65 8.83
C MET A 10 20.69 -5.13 8.92
N ALA A 11 20.64 -5.82 7.79
CA ALA A 11 20.29 -7.22 7.68
C ALA A 11 21.48 -8.16 7.96
N ALA A 12 22.70 -7.62 8.11
CA ALA A 12 23.88 -8.43 8.38
C ALA A 12 23.63 -9.37 9.57
N PRO A 13 24.07 -10.63 9.45
CA PRO A 13 23.84 -11.62 10.48
C PRO A 13 24.44 -11.15 11.79
N ASN A 14 23.69 -11.36 12.80
CA ASN A 14 23.87 -10.85 14.12
C ASN A 14 25.17 -11.24 14.76
N THR A 15 25.74 -10.29 15.40
CA THR A 15 26.77 -10.54 16.42
C THR A 15 26.13 -11.39 17.53
N ALA A 16 26.90 -12.27 18.17
CA ALA A 16 26.46 -13.06 19.32
C ALA A 16 26.11 -12.19 20.56
N ASP A 17 25.84 -10.92 20.34
CA ASP A 17 25.48 -9.96 21.38
C ASP A 17 24.00 -10.09 21.75
N ALA A 18 23.73 -10.59 22.96
CA ALA A 18 22.39 -10.72 23.51
C ALA A 18 21.66 -9.38 23.73
N HIS A 19 22.36 -8.25 23.69
CA HIS A 19 21.77 -6.91 23.81
C HIS A 19 21.31 -6.34 22.47
N SER A 20 21.66 -6.98 21.35
CA SER A 20 21.26 -6.55 20.01
C SER A 20 19.98 -7.23 19.55
N VAL A 21 19.08 -6.46 18.92
CA VAL A 21 17.86 -7.00 18.31
C VAL A 21 18.24 -7.89 17.12
N GLN A 22 17.67 -9.11 17.11
CA GLN A 22 17.87 -10.09 16.06
C GLN A 22 16.85 -9.87 14.95
N THR A 23 17.27 -9.37 13.78
CA THR A 23 16.39 -9.17 12.63
C THR A 23 15.91 -10.53 12.10
N SER A 24 14.60 -10.67 11.91
CA SER A 24 13.99 -11.91 11.40
C SER A 24 13.10 -11.69 10.19
N VAL A 25 12.56 -10.48 10.04
CA VAL A 25 11.60 -10.14 8.99
C VAL A 25 11.88 -8.75 8.45
N VAL A 26 11.79 -8.59 7.14
CA VAL A 26 11.69 -7.30 6.47
C VAL A 26 10.24 -7.12 6.03
N SER A 27 9.65 -5.97 6.33
CA SER A 27 8.29 -5.63 5.91
C SER A 27 8.30 -4.34 5.10
N VAL A 28 7.72 -4.38 3.91
CA VAL A 28 7.50 -3.20 3.07
C VAL A 28 6.01 -2.97 2.86
N THR A 29 5.61 -1.72 2.68
CA THR A 29 4.23 -1.37 2.33
C THR A 29 4.17 -0.95 0.87
N GLN A 30 3.32 -1.59 0.09
CA GLN A 30 3.15 -1.34 -1.34
C GLN A 30 1.67 -0.99 -1.63
N THR A 31 1.33 0.27 -1.89
CA THR A 31 2.16 1.49 -1.93
C THR A 31 2.58 1.94 -0.54
N THR A 32 3.65 2.74 -0.45
CA THR A 32 4.12 3.27 0.85
C THR A 32 3.13 4.28 1.45
N GLU A 33 3.32 4.62 2.73
CA GLU A 33 2.50 5.63 3.42
C GLU A 33 2.56 7.03 2.79
N THR A 34 3.59 7.30 1.99
CA THR A 34 3.73 8.56 1.25
C THR A 34 3.20 8.51 -0.19
N GLY A 35 2.54 7.40 -0.57
CA GLY A 35 2.02 7.21 -1.94
C GLY A 35 3.07 6.76 -2.96
N SER A 36 4.34 6.66 -2.58
CA SER A 36 5.40 6.16 -3.47
C SER A 36 5.31 4.65 -3.69
N ILE A 37 5.87 4.16 -4.78
CA ILE A 37 5.80 2.74 -5.19
C ILE A 37 7.21 2.18 -5.31
N TYR A 38 7.49 1.04 -4.68
CA TYR A 38 8.71 0.28 -4.94
C TYR A 38 8.67 -0.26 -6.38
N SER A 39 9.75 -0.07 -7.12
CA SER A 39 9.91 -0.71 -8.42
C SER A 39 10.16 -2.22 -8.26
N LEU A 40 9.96 -2.99 -9.33
CA LEU A 40 10.25 -4.43 -9.32
C LEU A 40 11.71 -4.72 -8.99
N ASN A 41 12.64 -3.87 -9.45
CA ASN A 41 14.07 -4.00 -9.12
C ASN A 41 14.34 -3.75 -7.64
N GLU A 42 13.74 -2.71 -7.03
CA GLU A 42 13.87 -2.45 -5.59
C GLU A 42 13.32 -3.62 -4.76
N LEU A 43 12.16 -4.19 -5.16
CA LEU A 43 11.58 -5.36 -4.47
C LEU A 43 12.47 -6.60 -4.61
N SER A 44 12.99 -6.87 -5.81
CA SER A 44 13.89 -8.00 -6.07
C SER A 44 15.19 -7.89 -5.30
N ASP A 45 15.77 -6.68 -5.21
CA ASP A 45 16.97 -6.44 -4.40
C ASP A 45 16.72 -6.68 -2.92
N ILE A 46 15.58 -6.21 -2.39
CA ILE A 46 15.17 -6.47 -0.99
C ILE A 46 15.00 -7.97 -0.77
N GLY A 47 14.29 -8.67 -1.68
CA GLY A 47 14.08 -10.12 -1.59
C GLY A 47 15.39 -10.91 -1.61
N ARG A 48 16.33 -10.53 -2.48
CA ARG A 48 17.67 -11.13 -2.53
C ARG A 48 18.40 -10.94 -1.19
N ILE A 49 18.42 -9.71 -0.65
CA ILE A 49 19.05 -9.44 0.65
C ILE A 49 18.41 -10.26 1.77
N CYS A 50 17.08 -10.37 1.79
CA CYS A 50 16.36 -11.20 2.75
C CYS A 50 16.81 -12.66 2.66
N LYS A 51 16.85 -13.22 1.45
CA LYS A 51 17.26 -14.62 1.20
C LYS A 51 18.70 -14.88 1.63
N GLU A 52 19.63 -13.98 1.27
CA GLU A 52 21.05 -14.10 1.60
C GLU A 52 21.32 -14.07 3.12
N ASN A 53 20.44 -13.40 3.90
CA ASN A 53 20.55 -13.26 5.35
C ASN A 53 19.56 -14.14 6.14
N GLY A 54 18.83 -15.05 5.49
CA GLY A 54 17.86 -15.93 6.16
C GLY A 54 16.64 -15.20 6.75
N LEU A 55 16.31 -14.02 6.25
CA LEU A 55 15.18 -13.21 6.69
C LEU A 55 13.92 -13.56 5.90
N LYS A 56 12.77 -13.41 6.54
CA LYS A 56 11.47 -13.45 5.86
C LYS A 56 11.12 -12.10 5.26
N PHE A 57 10.41 -12.12 4.13
CA PHE A 57 9.98 -10.91 3.44
C PHE A 57 8.46 -10.81 3.41
N HIS A 58 7.92 -9.83 4.12
CA HIS A 58 6.49 -9.50 4.16
C HIS A 58 6.19 -8.26 3.32
N MET A 59 5.08 -8.29 2.60
CA MET A 59 4.52 -7.13 1.90
C MET A 59 3.16 -6.78 2.50
N ASP A 60 3.04 -5.58 3.06
CA ASP A 60 1.74 -4.95 3.33
C ASP A 60 1.17 -4.42 2.01
N GLY A 61 0.16 -5.09 1.52
CA GLY A 61 -0.55 -4.78 0.28
C GLY A 61 -1.88 -4.06 0.50
N ALA A 62 -1.99 -3.17 1.51
CA ALA A 62 -3.21 -2.40 1.76
C ALA A 62 -3.71 -1.61 0.52
N ARG A 63 -2.80 -1.29 -0.42
CA ARG A 63 -3.08 -0.71 -1.74
C ARG A 63 -2.40 -1.49 -2.87
N PHE A 64 -2.37 -2.80 -2.74
CA PHE A 64 -1.71 -3.69 -3.69
C PHE A 64 -2.16 -3.48 -5.13
N ALA A 65 -3.48 -3.40 -5.37
CA ALA A 65 -4.04 -3.19 -6.69
C ALA A 65 -3.58 -1.86 -7.32
N ASN A 66 -3.52 -0.76 -6.53
CA ASN A 66 -3.07 0.54 -7.02
C ASN A 66 -1.59 0.51 -7.45
N ALA A 67 -0.73 -0.18 -6.69
CA ALA A 67 0.67 -0.36 -7.05
C ALA A 67 0.82 -1.25 -8.29
N LEU A 68 0.03 -2.32 -8.39
CA LEU A 68 0.09 -3.28 -9.48
C LEU A 68 -0.23 -2.62 -10.83
N VAL A 69 -1.32 -1.84 -10.89
CA VAL A 69 -1.70 -1.12 -12.13
C VAL A 69 -0.72 0.00 -12.47
N ALA A 70 -0.12 0.65 -11.46
CA ALA A 70 0.88 1.69 -11.68
C ALA A 70 2.23 1.14 -12.18
N LEU A 71 2.55 -0.12 -11.88
CA LEU A 71 3.76 -0.80 -12.36
C LEU A 71 3.53 -1.56 -13.67
N ASP A 72 2.27 -1.72 -14.07
CA ASP A 72 1.86 -2.51 -15.24
C ASP A 72 2.51 -3.90 -15.25
N CYS A 73 2.38 -4.62 -14.15
CA CYS A 73 3.03 -5.91 -13.96
C CYS A 73 2.07 -6.98 -13.44
N SER A 74 2.48 -8.24 -13.48
CA SER A 74 1.71 -9.34 -12.89
C SER A 74 1.80 -9.35 -11.37
N PRO A 75 0.76 -9.86 -10.65
CA PRO A 75 0.84 -10.07 -9.21
C PRO A 75 2.05 -10.92 -8.80
N ALA A 76 2.41 -11.91 -9.60
CA ALA A 76 3.57 -12.78 -9.36
C ALA A 76 4.88 -12.01 -9.38
N ALA A 77 5.07 -11.11 -10.37
CA ALA A 77 6.27 -10.31 -10.50
C ALA A 77 6.48 -9.37 -9.30
N MET A 78 5.38 -8.80 -8.77
CA MET A 78 5.44 -7.88 -7.62
C MET A 78 5.52 -8.62 -6.27
N THR A 79 5.34 -9.95 -6.23
CA THR A 79 5.30 -10.72 -4.98
C THR A 79 6.34 -11.82 -4.93
N TRP A 80 5.93 -13.07 -5.11
CA TRP A 80 6.79 -14.23 -4.86
C TRP A 80 8.00 -14.30 -5.79
N GLN A 81 7.91 -13.81 -7.03
CA GLN A 81 9.07 -13.73 -7.93
C GLN A 81 10.09 -12.69 -7.47
N ALA A 82 9.64 -11.66 -6.74
CA ALA A 82 10.52 -10.69 -6.08
C ALA A 82 11.02 -11.16 -4.69
N GLY A 83 10.66 -12.38 -4.26
CA GLY A 83 11.09 -12.96 -3.00
C GLY A 83 10.17 -12.72 -1.81
N VAL A 84 8.96 -12.20 -2.01
CA VAL A 84 7.96 -12.03 -0.93
C VAL A 84 7.48 -13.41 -0.44
N ASP A 85 7.57 -13.66 0.86
CA ASP A 85 7.06 -14.88 1.51
C ASP A 85 5.58 -14.77 1.88
N VAL A 86 5.15 -13.57 2.32
CA VAL A 86 3.79 -13.32 2.82
C VAL A 86 3.29 -11.97 2.32
N LEU A 87 2.07 -11.95 1.80
CA LEU A 87 1.35 -10.74 1.42
C LEU A 87 0.12 -10.55 2.30
N SER A 88 -0.02 -9.40 2.95
CA SER A 88 -1.30 -8.91 3.46
C SER A 88 -2.05 -8.27 2.31
N PHE A 89 -2.96 -9.03 1.69
CA PHE A 89 -3.71 -8.58 0.51
C PHE A 89 -4.92 -7.76 0.92
N GLY A 90 -4.78 -6.42 0.81
CA GLY A 90 -5.83 -5.46 1.12
C GLY A 90 -6.85 -5.34 0.01
N THR A 91 -8.13 -5.49 0.34
CA THR A 91 -9.23 -5.34 -0.62
C THR A 91 -10.23 -4.25 -0.20
N THR A 92 -10.32 -3.94 1.10
CA THR A 92 -11.29 -2.99 1.65
C THR A 92 -11.12 -1.57 1.09
N LYS A 93 -9.88 -1.09 0.92
CA LYS A 93 -9.63 0.24 0.37
C LYS A 93 -9.95 0.38 -1.12
N ASN A 94 -10.26 -0.73 -1.78
CA ASN A 94 -10.44 -0.76 -3.25
C ASN A 94 -11.77 -1.41 -3.66
N GLY A 95 -12.74 -1.56 -2.75
CA GLY A 95 -14.12 -1.88 -3.13
C GLY A 95 -14.83 -2.99 -2.35
N THR A 96 -14.17 -3.71 -1.44
CA THR A 96 -14.88 -4.61 -0.53
C THR A 96 -15.34 -3.86 0.73
N LEU A 97 -16.34 -4.40 1.43
CA LEU A 97 -16.84 -3.80 2.67
C LEU A 97 -15.91 -4.05 3.86
N ALA A 98 -15.54 -5.32 4.07
CA ALA A 98 -14.72 -5.72 5.21
C ALA A 98 -14.09 -7.10 4.93
N ALA A 99 -13.24 -7.19 3.93
CA ALA A 99 -12.58 -8.43 3.57
C ALA A 99 -11.10 -8.19 3.27
N GLU A 100 -10.24 -8.97 3.90
CA GLU A 100 -8.80 -8.95 3.70
C GLU A 100 -8.30 -10.39 3.61
N ALA A 101 -7.19 -10.63 2.92
CA ALA A 101 -6.60 -11.94 2.82
C ALA A 101 -5.11 -11.93 3.18
N ILE A 102 -4.65 -13.01 3.80
CA ILE A 102 -3.22 -13.29 3.95
C ILE A 102 -2.87 -14.34 2.91
N VAL A 103 -1.97 -14.00 2.02
CA VAL A 103 -1.46 -14.91 0.99
C VAL A 103 -0.08 -15.38 1.40
N LEU A 104 0.06 -16.70 1.56
CA LEU A 104 1.31 -17.35 1.88
C LEU A 104 1.88 -17.98 0.61
N PHE A 105 3.10 -17.65 0.25
CA PHE A 105 3.79 -18.24 -0.89
C PHE A 105 4.61 -19.48 -0.51
N ASP A 106 4.71 -19.75 0.80
CA ASP A 106 5.33 -20.94 1.38
C ASP A 106 4.27 -21.77 2.13
N GLN A 107 4.06 -23.02 1.68
CA GLN A 107 3.08 -23.92 2.28
C GLN A 107 3.46 -24.39 3.69
N THR A 108 4.74 -24.35 4.06
CA THR A 108 5.20 -24.80 5.39
C THR A 108 4.61 -23.94 6.51
N SER A 109 4.35 -22.67 6.24
CA SER A 109 3.75 -21.74 7.19
C SER A 109 2.21 -21.83 7.26
N ALA A 110 1.57 -22.56 6.35
CA ALA A 110 0.10 -22.57 6.22
C ALA A 110 -0.59 -23.19 7.46
N GLN A 111 -0.04 -24.28 7.99
CA GLN A 111 -0.62 -24.96 9.16
C GLN A 111 -0.59 -24.08 10.41
N GLU A 112 0.52 -23.39 10.65
CA GLU A 112 0.62 -22.47 11.77
C GLU A 112 -0.35 -21.28 11.60
N MET A 113 -0.53 -20.79 10.39
CA MET A 113 -1.44 -19.68 10.10
C MET A 113 -2.91 -20.03 10.41
N ILE A 114 -3.33 -21.29 10.21
CA ILE A 114 -4.67 -21.76 10.58
C ILE A 114 -4.89 -21.59 12.09
N TRP A 115 -3.92 -21.98 12.91
CA TRP A 115 -4.00 -21.84 14.36
C TRP A 115 -3.93 -20.37 14.79
N ARG A 116 -3.07 -19.56 14.20
CA ARG A 116 -2.97 -18.12 14.46
C ARG A 116 -4.28 -17.42 14.13
N ARG A 117 -4.86 -17.70 12.97
CA ARG A 117 -6.16 -17.17 12.56
C ARG A 117 -7.26 -17.48 13.58
N LYS A 118 -7.29 -18.72 14.10
CA LYS A 118 -8.26 -19.10 15.14
C LYS A 118 -8.03 -18.35 16.45
N ARG A 119 -6.79 -18.32 16.92
CA ARG A 119 -6.44 -17.62 18.19
C ARG A 119 -6.69 -16.11 18.14
N SER A 120 -6.51 -15.50 16.97
CA SER A 120 -6.74 -14.05 16.77
C SER A 120 -8.20 -13.68 16.55
N GLY A 121 -9.14 -14.61 16.63
CA GLY A 121 -10.57 -14.36 16.45
C GLY A 121 -11.00 -14.17 14.99
N HIS A 122 -10.11 -14.42 14.01
CA HIS A 122 -10.39 -14.23 12.60
C HIS A 122 -11.04 -15.46 11.92
N LEU A 123 -11.32 -16.51 12.66
CA LEU A 123 -12.13 -17.65 12.20
C LEU A 123 -13.55 -17.47 12.72
N VAL A 124 -14.33 -16.64 12.07
CA VAL A 124 -15.73 -16.36 12.41
C VAL A 124 -16.67 -17.31 11.69
N SER A 125 -17.87 -17.54 12.27
CA SER A 125 -18.90 -18.29 11.56
C SER A 125 -19.37 -17.51 10.32
N LYS A 126 -19.88 -18.22 9.29
CA LYS A 126 -20.37 -17.62 8.06
C LYS A 126 -19.29 -16.84 7.26
N MET A 127 -18.04 -17.29 7.32
CA MET A 127 -16.92 -16.72 6.54
C MET A 127 -17.23 -16.59 5.04
N ARG A 128 -18.17 -17.37 4.50
CA ARG A 128 -18.61 -17.24 3.10
C ARG A 128 -19.09 -15.84 2.73
N LEU A 129 -19.60 -15.05 3.68
CA LEU A 129 -19.99 -13.65 3.45
C LEU A 129 -18.76 -12.74 3.23
N ILE A 130 -17.65 -13.07 3.85
CA ILE A 130 -16.38 -12.35 3.69
C ILE A 130 -15.68 -12.82 2.41
N SER A 131 -15.56 -14.15 2.21
CA SER A 131 -14.89 -14.70 1.04
C SER A 131 -15.63 -14.42 -0.27
N ALA A 132 -16.95 -14.31 -0.26
CA ALA A 132 -17.74 -13.91 -1.42
C ALA A 132 -17.40 -12.49 -1.91
N GLN A 133 -17.06 -11.56 -1.00
CA GLN A 133 -16.62 -10.23 -1.37
C GLN A 133 -15.30 -10.30 -2.15
N ILE A 134 -14.31 -11.08 -1.67
CA ILE A 134 -13.04 -11.27 -2.38
C ILE A 134 -13.28 -11.96 -3.73
N GLY A 135 -14.15 -12.97 -3.79
CA GLY A 135 -14.51 -13.64 -5.04
C GLY A 135 -15.13 -12.69 -6.07
N ALA A 136 -16.02 -11.79 -5.63
CA ALA A 136 -16.60 -10.77 -6.51
C ALA A 136 -15.56 -9.72 -6.94
N TYR A 137 -14.72 -9.29 -6.02
CA TYR A 137 -13.66 -8.30 -6.23
C TYR A 137 -12.63 -8.75 -7.28
N LEU A 138 -12.25 -10.03 -7.27
CA LEU A 138 -11.30 -10.60 -8.22
C LEU A 138 -11.93 -10.99 -9.57
N LYS A 139 -13.26 -11.05 -9.64
CA LYS A 139 -13.96 -11.48 -10.85
C LYS A 139 -13.85 -10.42 -11.95
N GLN A 140 -13.50 -10.86 -13.17
CA GLN A 140 -13.46 -10.03 -14.38
C GLN A 140 -12.57 -8.77 -14.21
N ASP A 141 -11.49 -8.89 -13.44
CA ASP A 141 -10.52 -7.81 -13.18
C ASP A 141 -11.09 -6.55 -12.52
N LEU A 142 -12.27 -6.63 -11.90
CA LEU A 142 -12.92 -5.50 -11.21
C LEU A 142 -11.97 -4.77 -10.26
N TRP A 143 -11.12 -5.51 -9.56
CA TRP A 143 -10.14 -4.95 -8.63
C TRP A 143 -9.07 -4.09 -9.32
N LEU A 144 -8.69 -4.44 -10.55
CA LEU A 144 -7.75 -3.66 -11.36
C LEU A 144 -8.44 -2.44 -11.95
N ASP A 145 -9.68 -2.57 -12.40
CA ASP A 145 -10.45 -1.45 -12.95
C ASP A 145 -10.72 -0.39 -11.86
N ASN A 146 -11.10 -0.81 -10.66
CA ASN A 146 -11.23 0.08 -9.50
C ASN A 146 -9.93 0.83 -9.21
N ALA A 147 -8.80 0.12 -9.24
CA ALA A 147 -7.49 0.73 -8.97
C ALA A 147 -7.04 1.68 -10.09
N ARG A 148 -7.26 1.31 -11.36
CA ARG A 148 -6.98 2.19 -12.52
C ARG A 148 -7.76 3.49 -12.42
N HIS A 149 -9.07 3.38 -12.13
CA HIS A 149 -9.92 4.54 -11.95
C HIS A 149 -9.44 5.43 -10.80
N ALA A 150 -9.19 4.85 -9.62
CA ALA A 150 -8.70 5.61 -8.47
C ALA A 150 -7.37 6.32 -8.75
N ASN A 151 -6.41 5.64 -9.40
CA ASN A 151 -5.13 6.25 -9.79
C ASN A 151 -5.31 7.36 -10.83
N ALA A 152 -6.21 7.18 -11.81
CA ALA A 152 -6.51 8.21 -12.81
C ALA A 152 -7.11 9.46 -12.17
N MET A 153 -8.02 9.32 -11.22
CA MET A 153 -8.59 10.44 -10.48
C MET A 153 -7.55 11.17 -9.64
N ALA A 154 -6.61 10.46 -9.01
CA ALA A 154 -5.51 11.09 -8.30
C ALA A 154 -4.59 11.89 -9.23
N LEU A 155 -4.26 11.33 -10.39
CA LEU A 155 -3.44 12.04 -11.39
C LEU A 155 -4.14 13.29 -11.94
N ARG A 156 -5.46 13.20 -12.19
CA ARG A 156 -6.28 14.34 -12.62
C ARG A 156 -6.27 15.45 -11.58
N LEU A 157 -6.47 15.09 -10.30
CA LEU A 157 -6.45 16.04 -9.19
C LEU A 157 -5.05 16.67 -9.03
N ASP A 158 -3.98 15.88 -9.09
CA ASP A 158 -2.59 16.36 -9.07
C ASP A 158 -2.35 17.40 -10.18
N GLN A 159 -2.75 17.10 -11.42
CA GLN A 159 -2.57 17.99 -12.56
C GLN A 159 -3.34 19.32 -12.38
N GLY A 160 -4.57 19.28 -11.87
CA GLY A 160 -5.35 20.46 -11.57
C GLY A 160 -4.72 21.32 -10.47
N LEU A 161 -4.28 20.69 -9.39
CA LEU A 161 -3.68 21.39 -8.26
C LEU A 161 -2.31 22.01 -8.59
N ARG A 162 -1.51 21.40 -9.46
CA ARG A 162 -0.23 21.97 -9.93
C ARG A 162 -0.41 23.30 -10.70
N ALA A 163 -1.59 23.55 -11.23
CA ALA A 163 -1.92 24.80 -11.93
C ALA A 163 -2.31 25.93 -10.96
N ILE A 164 -2.45 25.67 -9.67
CA ILE A 164 -2.88 26.64 -8.65
C ILE A 164 -1.66 27.20 -7.92
N ASP A 165 -1.50 28.52 -7.94
CA ASP A 165 -0.41 29.21 -7.24
C ASP A 165 -0.41 28.92 -5.74
N GLY A 166 0.75 28.60 -5.20
CA GLY A 166 0.97 28.34 -3.77
C GLY A 166 0.74 26.88 -3.36
N ILE A 167 0.29 26.00 -4.25
CA ILE A 167 0.24 24.55 -4.01
C ILE A 167 1.54 23.91 -4.54
N ASP A 168 2.18 23.09 -3.69
CA ASP A 168 3.38 22.34 -4.04
C ASP A 168 3.15 20.84 -3.79
N ILE A 169 3.08 20.05 -4.88
CA ILE A 169 2.87 18.61 -4.84
C ILE A 169 4.18 17.91 -4.55
N GLN A 170 4.19 17.03 -3.54
CA GLN A 170 5.37 16.29 -3.13
C GLN A 170 5.59 15.04 -4.00
N GLY A 171 6.60 15.09 -4.85
CA GLY A 171 7.00 13.97 -5.71
C GLY A 171 6.05 13.71 -6.89
N ASP A 172 6.03 12.45 -7.34
CA ASP A 172 5.21 12.00 -8.47
C ASP A 172 3.98 11.23 -7.97
N THR A 173 2.81 11.63 -8.42
CA THR A 173 1.54 10.92 -8.12
C THR A 173 1.42 9.68 -9.01
N ARG A 174 1.72 8.53 -8.44
CA ARG A 174 1.70 7.22 -9.12
C ARG A 174 0.62 6.26 -8.63
N SER A 175 -0.03 6.59 -7.51
CA SER A 175 -1.11 5.79 -6.93
C SER A 175 -2.32 6.69 -6.65
N ASN A 176 -3.29 6.17 -5.92
CA ASN A 176 -4.50 6.90 -5.54
C ASN A 176 -4.30 7.86 -4.36
N MET A 177 -3.08 8.21 -4.01
CA MET A 177 -2.76 9.05 -2.86
C MET A 177 -1.51 9.86 -3.12
N PHE A 178 -1.55 11.13 -2.73
CA PHE A 178 -0.39 12.02 -2.75
C PHE A 178 -0.46 13.08 -1.65
N PHE A 179 0.63 13.80 -1.47
CA PHE A 179 0.77 14.86 -0.50
C PHE A 179 1.09 16.18 -1.21
N CYS A 180 0.54 17.27 -0.67
CA CYS A 180 0.90 18.61 -1.13
C CYS A 180 1.04 19.56 0.05
N HIS A 181 1.89 20.58 -0.12
CA HIS A 181 1.85 21.76 0.71
C HIS A 181 0.77 22.69 0.16
N MET A 182 -0.04 23.26 1.05
CA MET A 182 -1.16 24.14 0.69
C MET A 182 -1.19 25.33 1.65
N PRO A 183 -1.41 26.58 1.19
CA PRO A 183 -1.48 27.74 2.10
C PRO A 183 -2.54 27.56 3.19
N SER A 184 -2.23 27.98 4.42
CA SER A 184 -3.15 27.83 5.57
C SER A 184 -4.50 28.49 5.36
N ALA A 185 -4.58 29.61 4.63
CA ALA A 185 -5.84 30.26 4.29
C ALA A 185 -6.69 29.34 3.40
N MET A 186 -6.11 28.77 2.35
CA MET A 186 -6.78 27.85 1.43
C MET A 186 -7.29 26.59 2.16
N ILE A 187 -6.49 26.00 3.05
CA ILE A 187 -6.92 24.87 3.89
C ILE A 187 -8.16 25.23 4.69
N LYS A 188 -8.17 26.40 5.35
CA LYS A 188 -9.31 26.86 6.14
C LYS A 188 -10.56 27.08 5.29
N ASP A 189 -10.41 27.68 4.13
CA ASP A 189 -11.52 27.96 3.22
C ASP A 189 -12.13 26.69 2.66
N LEU A 190 -11.31 25.70 2.26
CA LEU A 190 -11.78 24.41 1.80
C LEU A 190 -12.53 23.64 2.91
N LEU A 191 -12.00 23.62 4.13
CA LEU A 191 -12.69 22.99 5.27
C LEU A 191 -14.02 23.69 5.59
N ALA A 192 -14.06 25.02 5.50
CA ALA A 192 -15.30 25.79 5.70
C ALA A 192 -16.35 25.51 4.62
N GLN A 193 -15.94 25.17 3.40
CA GLN A 193 -16.81 24.76 2.30
C GLN A 193 -17.26 23.29 2.38
N GLY A 194 -16.79 22.54 3.38
CA GLY A 194 -17.20 21.15 3.62
C GLY A 194 -16.32 20.10 2.97
N PHE A 195 -15.15 20.46 2.46
CA PHE A 195 -14.14 19.46 2.07
C PHE A 195 -13.49 18.88 3.32
N TYR A 196 -13.27 17.56 3.33
CA TYR A 196 -12.64 16.86 4.46
C TYR A 196 -11.40 16.13 4.02
N PHE A 197 -10.26 16.50 4.59
CA PHE A 197 -8.96 15.88 4.36
C PHE A 197 -8.06 16.01 5.58
N TYR A 198 -7.00 15.21 5.65
CA TYR A 198 -6.01 15.35 6.71
C TYR A 198 -5.04 16.48 6.37
N SER A 199 -4.90 17.44 7.29
CA SER A 199 -3.88 18.50 7.26
C SER A 199 -3.03 18.49 8.53
N ASP A 200 -1.83 19.06 8.44
CA ASP A 200 -0.90 19.27 9.56
C ASP A 200 -0.40 18.02 10.31
N ARG A 201 -0.85 16.83 9.91
CA ARG A 201 -0.46 15.56 10.54
C ARG A 201 0.97 15.14 10.21
N TRP A 202 1.47 15.50 9.05
CA TRP A 202 2.81 15.15 8.55
C TRP A 202 3.75 16.34 8.44
N GLY A 203 3.33 17.48 8.90
CA GLY A 203 4.03 18.75 8.87
C GLY A 203 3.05 19.90 8.67
N LYS A 204 3.43 21.10 9.07
CA LYS A 204 2.60 22.28 8.92
C LYS A 204 2.21 22.50 7.46
N ASN A 205 0.93 22.68 7.19
CA ASN A 205 0.38 22.91 5.86
C ASN A 205 0.53 21.71 4.89
N ILE A 206 0.92 20.54 5.37
CA ILE A 206 0.94 19.32 4.55
C ILE A 206 -0.45 18.67 4.57
N VAL A 207 -1.02 18.54 3.39
CA VAL A 207 -2.33 17.91 3.13
C VAL A 207 -2.11 16.57 2.46
N ARG A 208 -2.86 15.55 2.89
CA ARG A 208 -2.95 14.27 2.19
C ARG A 208 -4.27 14.15 1.47
N LEU A 209 -4.21 13.93 0.15
CA LEU A 209 -5.37 13.70 -0.70
C LEU A 209 -5.41 12.25 -1.17
N VAL A 210 -6.61 11.68 -1.18
CA VAL A 210 -6.83 10.26 -1.52
C VAL A 210 -8.08 10.15 -2.37
N THR A 211 -7.96 9.54 -3.53
CA THR A 211 -9.08 9.16 -4.39
C THR A 211 -9.41 7.69 -4.25
N ASN A 212 -10.57 7.27 -4.70
CA ASN A 212 -11.01 5.89 -4.63
C ASN A 212 -11.83 5.50 -5.88
N PHE A 213 -12.29 4.25 -5.91
CA PHE A 213 -13.04 3.68 -7.02
C PHE A 213 -14.39 4.36 -7.29
N SER A 214 -14.90 5.17 -6.37
CA SER A 214 -16.17 5.92 -6.51
C SER A 214 -15.96 7.43 -6.71
N THR A 215 -14.73 7.93 -6.71
CA THR A 215 -14.42 9.33 -7.00
C THR A 215 -14.81 9.65 -8.44
N ARG A 216 -15.68 10.63 -8.64
CA ARG A 216 -16.13 11.04 -9.98
C ARG A 216 -15.25 12.16 -10.52
N GLU A 217 -15.14 12.26 -11.84
CA GLU A 217 -14.41 13.37 -12.48
C GLU A 217 -14.93 14.74 -12.03
N ILE A 218 -16.25 14.90 -11.96
CA ILE A 218 -16.86 16.15 -11.52
C ILE A 218 -16.51 16.52 -10.07
N ASP A 219 -16.26 15.53 -9.22
CA ASP A 219 -15.85 15.78 -7.81
C ASP A 219 -14.38 16.25 -7.74
N VAL A 220 -13.58 15.90 -8.76
CA VAL A 220 -12.17 16.31 -8.88
C VAL A 220 -12.03 17.68 -9.53
N ASP A 221 -12.90 17.99 -10.49
CA ASP A 221 -12.85 19.25 -11.26
C ASP A 221 -13.47 20.44 -10.53
N HIS A 222 -14.26 20.20 -9.49
CA HIS A 222 -14.92 21.20 -8.65
C HIS A 222 -13.97 21.79 -7.63
#